data_f03bff3ca733a1c4d6254baea9a6c4f7
#
_entry.id   f03bff3ca733a1c4d6254baea9a6c4f7
#
_cell.length_a   1.000
_cell.length_b   1.000
_cell.length_c   1.000
_cell.angle_alpha   90.00
_cell.angle_beta   90.00
_cell.angle_gamma   90.00
#
_symmetry.space_group_name_H-M   'P 1'
#
loop_
_entity.id
_entity.type
_entity.pdbx_description
1 polymer ?
#
loop_
_entity_poly.entity_id
_entity_poly.type
_entity_poly.pdbx_seq_one_letter_code
_entity_poly.pdbx_strand_id
1 'polypeptide(L)'
;MNTANSVRLFAKARASIPGGVNSPVRACRAVGCDPLFVQKAAGCLITDVDGNTFIDMVSSWGPLILGHAHPEVVAAIRRTAALGTSFGAPSPLEVELAELLCSALPSLDMVRFVNSGTEATMSAIRLARAHTGRNIVVKFDGCYHGHADSFLVRAGSGLITLGIPGSPGVPDDIVKNTVSIPYNDIPTFKATLGERGGEIACVIVEPVAGNMGVVLPEPGFLETLRTETAARGIVLIFD
;
A
#
# COMPACT_ATOMS: atom_id res chain seq x y z
N MET A 1 9.99 -2.83 31.75
CA MET A 1 10.61 -3.20 30.48
C MET A 1 11.86 -2.34 30.30
N ASN A 2 13.01 -2.92 29.99
CA ASN A 2 14.22 -2.15 29.66
C ASN A 2 14.13 -1.63 28.23
N THR A 3 14.48 -0.37 27.97
CA THR A 3 14.47 0.26 26.64
C THR A 3 15.70 1.14 26.39
N ALA A 4 16.73 1.01 27.23
CA ALA A 4 17.89 1.92 27.22
C ALA A 4 18.64 1.92 25.87
N ASN A 5 18.79 0.75 25.24
CA ASN A 5 19.45 0.64 23.93
C ASN A 5 18.57 1.19 22.81
N SER A 6 17.25 0.94 22.84
CA SER A 6 16.29 1.49 21.89
C SER A 6 16.28 3.01 21.94
N VAL A 7 16.24 3.62 23.12
CA VAL A 7 16.30 5.09 23.31
C VAL A 7 17.62 5.66 22.74
N ARG A 8 18.74 5.02 23.06
CA ARG A 8 20.06 5.44 22.54
C ARG A 8 20.15 5.33 21.00
N LEU A 9 19.60 4.27 20.42
CA LEU A 9 19.58 4.07 18.98
C LEU A 9 18.65 5.08 18.30
N PHE A 10 17.50 5.38 18.88
CA PHE A 10 16.58 6.37 18.34
C PHE A 10 17.19 7.78 18.34
N ALA A 11 17.91 8.15 19.41
CA ALA A 11 18.65 9.42 19.43
C ALA A 11 19.70 9.49 18.31
N LYS A 12 20.45 8.41 18.06
CA LYS A 12 21.38 8.32 16.92
C LYS A 12 20.65 8.38 15.57
N ALA A 13 19.57 7.64 15.43
CA ALA A 13 18.79 7.60 14.18
C ALA A 13 18.27 8.99 13.80
N ARG A 14 17.80 9.78 14.76
CA ARG A 14 17.35 11.17 14.51
C ARG A 14 18.42 12.10 14.01
N ALA A 15 19.69 11.80 14.23
CA ALA A 15 20.79 12.59 13.72
C ALA A 15 21.08 12.34 12.22
N SER A 16 20.68 11.18 11.69
CA SER A 16 21.02 10.75 10.32
C SER A 16 19.81 10.32 9.47
N ILE A 17 18.65 10.14 10.08
CA ILE A 17 17.43 9.74 9.39
C ILE A 17 16.32 10.75 9.75
N PRO A 18 15.64 11.38 8.78
CA PRO A 18 14.54 12.30 9.05
C PRO A 18 13.48 11.67 9.96
N GLY A 19 13.24 12.29 11.13
CA GLY A 19 12.32 11.75 12.14
C GLY A 19 12.81 10.48 12.86
N GLY A 20 14.04 9.99 12.57
CA GLY A 20 14.65 8.81 13.17
C GLY A 20 14.14 7.47 12.62
N VAL A 21 13.29 7.48 11.57
CA VAL A 21 12.66 6.29 11.00
C VAL A 21 12.50 6.43 9.49
N ASN A 22 12.48 5.31 8.76
CA ASN A 22 12.26 5.29 7.30
C ASN A 22 10.78 5.21 6.91
N SER A 23 9.86 5.19 7.88
CA SER A 23 8.42 5.33 7.67
C SER A 23 7.80 6.04 8.88
N PRO A 24 7.00 7.10 8.68
CA PRO A 24 6.45 7.91 9.78
C PRO A 24 5.70 7.12 10.84
N VAL A 25 4.98 6.07 10.46
CA VAL A 25 4.23 5.21 11.38
C VAL A 25 5.14 4.50 12.38
N ARG A 26 6.39 4.19 11.99
CA ARG A 26 7.37 3.51 12.86
C ARG A 26 7.91 4.39 13.98
N ALA A 27 7.67 5.71 13.92
CA ALA A 27 8.07 6.63 14.99
C ALA A 27 7.15 6.53 16.23
N CYS A 28 6.08 5.74 16.17
CA CYS A 28 5.13 5.49 17.26
C CYS A 28 4.48 6.74 17.88
N ARG A 29 4.53 7.88 17.17
CA ARG A 29 4.01 9.17 17.69
C ARG A 29 2.50 9.12 17.95
N ALA A 30 1.75 8.40 17.12
CA ALA A 30 0.31 8.27 17.25
C ALA A 30 -0.11 7.54 18.54
N VAL A 31 0.77 6.70 19.08
CA VAL A 31 0.54 5.93 20.33
C VAL A 31 1.32 6.49 21.52
N GLY A 32 2.02 7.63 21.35
CA GLY A 32 2.66 8.37 22.44
C GLY A 32 3.87 7.68 23.06
N CYS A 33 4.59 6.84 22.29
CA CYS A 33 5.81 6.19 22.79
C CYS A 33 6.97 6.34 21.79
N ASP A 34 8.20 6.06 22.26
CA ASP A 34 9.36 5.94 21.40
C ASP A 34 9.42 4.55 20.75
N PRO A 35 9.97 4.43 19.53
CA PRO A 35 10.07 3.15 18.83
C PRO A 35 11.06 2.21 19.50
N LEU A 36 10.73 0.92 19.55
CA LEU A 36 11.64 -0.16 19.88
C LEU A 36 12.42 -0.59 18.63
N PHE A 37 13.70 -0.91 18.83
CA PHE A 37 14.56 -1.39 17.74
C PHE A 37 14.62 -2.91 17.75
N VAL A 38 14.04 -3.55 16.76
CA VAL A 38 14.02 -5.01 16.63
C VAL A 38 15.40 -5.51 16.21
N GLN A 39 15.92 -6.51 16.93
CA GLN A 39 17.21 -7.15 16.64
C GLN A 39 17.03 -8.46 15.87
N LYS A 40 16.02 -9.26 16.22
CA LYS A 40 15.75 -10.56 15.59
C LYS A 40 14.28 -10.92 15.70
N ALA A 41 13.84 -11.83 14.85
CA ALA A 41 12.50 -12.37 14.92
C ALA A 41 12.46 -13.82 14.40
N ALA A 42 11.54 -14.63 14.92
CA ALA A 42 11.32 -16.00 14.48
C ALA A 42 9.87 -16.42 14.77
N GLY A 43 9.21 -17.06 13.80
CA GLY A 43 7.78 -17.39 13.91
C GLY A 43 6.93 -16.14 14.16
N CYS A 44 6.16 -16.15 15.24
CA CYS A 44 5.33 -15.00 15.65
C CYS A 44 6.02 -14.06 16.67
N LEU A 45 7.29 -14.27 16.99
CA LEU A 45 8.01 -13.51 18.01
C LEU A 45 9.03 -12.56 17.41
N ILE A 46 9.06 -11.32 17.94
CA ILE A 46 10.11 -10.34 17.70
C ILE A 46 10.86 -10.07 19.00
N THR A 47 12.16 -9.87 18.93
CA THR A 47 13.01 -9.52 20.08
C THR A 47 13.73 -8.21 19.76
N ASP A 48 13.62 -7.24 20.67
CA ASP A 48 14.29 -5.95 20.54
C ASP A 48 15.77 -6.01 20.95
N VAL A 49 16.47 -4.89 20.78
CA VAL A 49 17.89 -4.75 21.13
C VAL A 49 18.16 -4.73 22.64
N ASP A 50 17.11 -4.61 23.44
CA ASP A 50 17.15 -4.63 24.89
C ASP A 50 16.82 -6.02 25.47
N GLY A 51 16.51 -7.01 24.59
CA GLY A 51 16.21 -8.38 24.94
C GLY A 51 14.74 -8.65 25.31
N ASN A 52 13.86 -7.65 25.16
CA ASN A 52 12.44 -7.87 25.35
C ASN A 52 11.85 -8.63 24.16
N THR A 53 10.97 -9.58 24.42
CA THR A 53 10.30 -10.39 23.39
C THR A 53 8.81 -10.12 23.37
N PHE A 54 8.25 -9.97 22.17
CA PHE A 54 6.85 -9.64 21.92
C PHE A 54 6.25 -10.57 20.89
N ILE A 55 4.94 -10.77 20.96
CA ILE A 55 4.17 -11.35 19.86
C ILE A 55 3.98 -10.27 18.79
N ASP A 56 4.38 -10.57 17.57
CA ASP A 56 4.19 -9.67 16.42
C ASP A 56 2.78 -9.81 15.85
N MET A 57 1.94 -8.81 16.12
CA MET A 57 0.59 -8.72 15.56
C MET A 57 0.54 -7.90 14.27
N VAL A 58 1.69 -7.44 13.76
CA VAL A 58 1.79 -6.57 12.58
C VAL A 58 2.20 -7.35 11.32
N SER A 59 2.98 -8.43 11.49
CA SER A 59 3.44 -9.31 10.40
C SER A 59 4.05 -8.54 9.22
N SER A 60 4.87 -7.50 9.54
CA SER A 60 5.51 -6.60 8.55
C SER A 60 4.51 -5.91 7.61
N TRP A 61 3.33 -5.57 8.12
CA TRP A 61 2.20 -4.96 7.38
C TRP A 61 1.62 -5.88 6.29
N GLY A 62 1.55 -7.20 6.58
CA GLY A 62 0.85 -8.20 5.79
C GLY A 62 1.72 -9.26 5.09
N PRO A 63 2.94 -8.98 4.58
CA PRO A 63 3.66 -9.96 3.75
C PRO A 63 4.17 -11.20 4.50
N LEU A 64 4.28 -11.19 5.83
CA LEU A 64 4.84 -12.32 6.60
C LEU A 64 3.78 -13.35 7.00
N ILE A 65 3.05 -13.90 6.06
CA ILE A 65 2.01 -14.91 6.30
C ILE A 65 2.54 -16.23 6.89
N LEU A 66 3.82 -16.55 6.66
CA LEU A 66 4.51 -17.72 7.25
C LEU A 66 5.25 -17.39 8.55
N GLY A 67 5.14 -16.14 9.02
CA GLY A 67 5.92 -15.64 10.16
C GLY A 67 7.37 -15.33 9.82
N HIS A 68 8.10 -14.88 10.83
CA HIS A 68 9.50 -14.47 10.69
C HIS A 68 10.43 -15.67 10.52
N ALA A 69 11.45 -15.48 9.68
CA ALA A 69 12.57 -16.42 9.49
C ALA A 69 12.14 -17.88 9.24
N HIS A 70 11.07 -18.08 8.44
CA HIS A 70 10.61 -19.42 8.08
C HIS A 70 11.78 -20.23 7.47
N PRO A 71 12.09 -21.44 7.98
CA PRO A 71 13.32 -22.16 7.63
C PRO A 71 13.49 -22.40 6.13
N GLU A 72 12.43 -22.81 5.44
CA GLU A 72 12.48 -23.07 4.00
C GLU A 72 12.70 -21.80 3.18
N VAL A 73 12.06 -20.68 3.58
CA VAL A 73 12.24 -19.38 2.93
C VAL A 73 13.67 -18.89 3.10
N VAL A 74 14.22 -18.97 4.33
CA VAL A 74 15.62 -18.59 4.60
C VAL A 74 16.60 -19.47 3.81
N ALA A 75 16.34 -20.79 3.74
CA ALA A 75 17.17 -21.71 2.96
C ALA A 75 17.11 -21.37 1.45
N ALA A 76 15.93 -21.07 0.89
CA ALA A 76 15.78 -20.66 -0.50
C ALA A 76 16.53 -19.36 -0.80
N ILE A 77 16.41 -18.35 0.06
CA ILE A 77 17.13 -17.07 -0.07
C ILE A 77 18.66 -17.32 -0.06
N ARG A 78 19.18 -18.12 0.87
CA ARG A 78 20.62 -18.42 0.96
C ARG A 78 21.15 -19.11 -0.30
N ARG A 79 20.40 -20.09 -0.83
CA ARG A 79 20.79 -20.81 -2.06
C ARG A 79 20.82 -19.85 -3.27
N THR A 80 19.76 -19.05 -3.43
CA THR A 80 19.62 -18.17 -4.58
C THR A 80 20.59 -16.99 -4.51
N ALA A 81 20.80 -16.41 -3.33
CA ALA A 81 21.75 -15.31 -3.14
C ALA A 81 23.18 -15.68 -3.52
N ALA A 82 23.57 -16.97 -3.37
CA ALA A 82 24.90 -17.47 -3.78
C ALA A 82 25.10 -17.45 -5.31
N LEU A 83 24.03 -17.37 -6.10
CA LEU A 83 24.07 -17.30 -7.57
C LEU A 83 24.08 -15.85 -8.08
N GLY A 84 23.82 -14.89 -7.22
CA GLY A 84 23.75 -13.47 -7.50
C GLY A 84 22.49 -12.82 -6.89
N THR A 85 22.60 -11.55 -6.55
CA THR A 85 21.51 -10.81 -5.85
C THR A 85 20.83 -9.78 -6.73
N SER A 86 21.38 -9.49 -7.91
CA SER A 86 20.78 -8.55 -8.88
C SER A 86 21.40 -8.78 -10.26
N PHE A 87 20.55 -8.77 -11.29
CA PHE A 87 20.99 -8.89 -12.68
C PHE A 87 20.39 -7.74 -13.49
N GLY A 88 21.15 -7.15 -14.38
CA GLY A 88 20.64 -6.20 -15.38
C GLY A 88 19.98 -6.91 -16.58
N ALA A 89 19.43 -8.12 -16.38
CA ALA A 89 18.85 -8.99 -17.39
C ALA A 89 17.71 -9.81 -16.78
N PRO A 90 16.79 -10.37 -17.60
CA PRO A 90 15.74 -11.26 -17.11
C PRO A 90 16.28 -12.49 -16.39
N SER A 91 15.56 -12.97 -15.40
CA SER A 91 15.87 -14.17 -14.62
C SER A 91 14.80 -15.25 -14.82
N PRO A 92 15.15 -16.54 -14.87
CA PRO A 92 14.17 -17.63 -14.91
C PRO A 92 13.15 -17.58 -13.77
N LEU A 93 13.57 -17.17 -12.57
CA LEU A 93 12.68 -17.05 -11.40
C LEU A 93 11.54 -16.03 -11.59
N GLU A 94 11.74 -15.00 -12.41
CA GLU A 94 10.67 -14.04 -12.74
C GLU A 94 9.57 -14.74 -13.55
N VAL A 95 9.96 -15.59 -14.50
CA VAL A 95 9.01 -16.35 -15.33
C VAL A 95 8.24 -17.35 -14.47
N GLU A 96 8.94 -18.15 -13.67
CA GLU A 96 8.35 -19.13 -12.77
C GLU A 96 7.34 -18.50 -11.79
N LEU A 97 7.69 -17.35 -11.22
CA LEU A 97 6.79 -16.64 -10.31
C LEU A 97 5.58 -16.05 -11.05
N ALA A 98 5.77 -15.50 -12.25
CA ALA A 98 4.67 -14.97 -13.06
C ALA A 98 3.67 -16.08 -13.44
N GLU A 99 4.15 -17.22 -13.90
CA GLU A 99 3.32 -18.39 -14.23
C GLU A 99 2.55 -18.90 -13.01
N LEU A 100 3.22 -18.98 -11.84
CA LEU A 100 2.59 -19.38 -10.59
C LEU A 100 1.43 -18.44 -10.21
N LEU A 101 1.65 -17.14 -10.27
CA LEU A 101 0.63 -16.13 -9.94
C LEU A 101 -0.54 -16.17 -10.93
N CYS A 102 -0.28 -16.23 -12.24
CA CYS A 102 -1.35 -16.36 -13.24
C CYS A 102 -2.15 -17.65 -13.10
N SER A 103 -1.50 -18.75 -12.70
CA SER A 103 -2.21 -20.01 -12.44
C SER A 103 -3.05 -19.99 -11.16
N ALA A 104 -2.59 -19.28 -10.13
CA ALA A 104 -3.26 -19.17 -8.83
C ALA A 104 -4.44 -18.19 -8.84
N LEU A 105 -4.40 -17.18 -9.69
CA LEU A 105 -5.40 -16.11 -9.76
C LEU A 105 -6.00 -16.03 -11.16
N PRO A 106 -7.18 -16.64 -11.41
CA PRO A 106 -7.78 -16.73 -12.75
C PRO A 106 -8.08 -15.39 -13.43
N SER A 107 -8.08 -14.28 -12.67
CA SER A 107 -8.27 -12.93 -13.19
C SER A 107 -6.97 -12.27 -13.68
N LEU A 108 -5.81 -12.93 -13.54
CA LEU A 108 -4.53 -12.40 -13.97
C LEU A 108 -4.08 -13.05 -15.28
N ASP A 109 -4.08 -12.28 -16.36
CA ASP A 109 -3.51 -12.67 -17.66
C ASP A 109 -1.99 -12.44 -17.70
N MET A 110 -1.52 -11.38 -17.07
CA MET A 110 -0.12 -10.95 -17.08
C MET A 110 0.28 -10.31 -15.74
N VAL A 111 1.55 -10.44 -15.38
CA VAL A 111 2.12 -9.86 -14.15
C VAL A 111 3.35 -9.02 -14.48
N ARG A 112 3.47 -7.88 -13.83
CA ARG A 112 4.69 -7.08 -13.78
C ARG A 112 5.15 -6.93 -12.34
N PHE A 113 6.39 -7.32 -12.08
CA PHE A 113 6.99 -7.17 -10.76
C PHE A 113 7.59 -5.78 -10.56
N VAL A 114 7.45 -5.27 -9.34
CA VAL A 114 8.03 -4.02 -8.86
C VAL A 114 8.54 -4.22 -7.43
N ASN A 115 9.24 -3.23 -6.86
CA ASN A 115 9.90 -3.39 -5.57
C ASN A 115 9.03 -2.99 -4.36
N SER A 116 7.90 -2.33 -4.59
CA SER A 116 7.03 -1.85 -3.50
C SER A 116 5.57 -1.70 -3.95
N GLY A 117 4.64 -1.69 -2.97
CA GLY A 117 3.23 -1.38 -3.23
C GLY A 117 3.05 0.02 -3.84
N THR A 118 3.84 1.02 -3.42
CA THR A 118 3.83 2.35 -4.03
C THR A 118 4.15 2.32 -5.53
N GLU A 119 5.17 1.54 -5.94
CA GLU A 119 5.50 1.37 -7.36
C GLU A 119 4.40 0.64 -8.12
N ALA A 120 3.77 -0.35 -7.50
CA ALA A 120 2.66 -1.09 -8.09
C ALA A 120 1.46 -0.18 -8.35
N THR A 121 0.98 0.53 -7.35
CA THR A 121 -0.18 1.41 -7.45
C THR A 121 0.09 2.61 -8.36
N MET A 122 1.28 3.22 -8.28
CA MET A 122 1.72 4.28 -9.20
C MET A 122 1.73 3.80 -10.66
N SER A 123 2.20 2.58 -10.91
CA SER A 123 2.23 1.99 -12.25
C SER A 123 0.83 1.65 -12.74
N ALA A 124 -0.04 1.13 -11.86
CA ALA A 124 -1.41 0.80 -12.17
C ALA A 124 -2.23 2.03 -12.59
N ILE A 125 -2.14 3.15 -11.85
CA ILE A 125 -2.85 4.38 -12.26
C ILE A 125 -2.30 4.97 -13.55
N ARG A 126 -0.99 4.91 -13.78
CA ARG A 126 -0.38 5.35 -15.05
C ARG A 126 -0.90 4.53 -16.22
N LEU A 127 -0.98 3.21 -16.06
CA LEU A 127 -1.54 2.30 -17.04
C LEU A 127 -3.02 2.60 -17.29
N ALA A 128 -3.82 2.78 -16.25
CA ALA A 128 -5.23 3.12 -16.35
C ALA A 128 -5.47 4.43 -17.11
N ARG A 129 -4.69 5.48 -16.78
CA ARG A 129 -4.73 6.75 -17.52
C ARG A 129 -4.40 6.59 -19.00
N ALA A 130 -3.34 5.84 -19.31
CA ALA A 130 -2.93 5.60 -20.69
C ALA A 130 -3.98 4.78 -21.47
N HIS A 131 -4.58 3.78 -20.83
CA HIS A 131 -5.60 2.92 -21.43
C HIS A 131 -6.91 3.67 -21.72
N THR A 132 -7.35 4.50 -20.78
CA THR A 132 -8.64 5.20 -20.87
C THR A 132 -8.56 6.55 -21.58
N GLY A 133 -7.37 7.16 -21.68
CA GLY A 133 -7.18 8.55 -22.11
C GLY A 133 -7.72 9.59 -21.12
N ARG A 134 -8.01 9.18 -19.87
CA ARG A 134 -8.61 10.01 -18.83
C ARG A 134 -7.62 10.29 -17.70
N ASN A 135 -7.87 11.29 -16.84
CA ASN A 135 -6.89 11.74 -15.84
C ASN A 135 -7.27 11.47 -14.39
N ILE A 136 -8.56 11.42 -14.07
CA ILE A 136 -9.03 11.37 -12.67
C ILE A 136 -8.88 9.99 -12.09
N VAL A 137 -8.39 9.96 -10.85
CA VAL A 137 -8.37 8.78 -9.98
C VAL A 137 -9.37 8.99 -8.86
N VAL A 138 -10.26 8.04 -8.63
CA VAL A 138 -11.10 7.98 -7.45
C VAL A 138 -10.48 7.02 -6.45
N LYS A 139 -10.35 7.47 -5.19
CA LYS A 139 -9.91 6.66 -4.05
C LYS A 139 -10.87 6.82 -2.88
N PHE A 140 -10.70 6.01 -1.84
CA PHE A 140 -11.54 6.06 -0.65
C PHE A 140 -10.79 6.60 0.57
N ASP A 141 -11.51 7.38 1.39
CA ASP A 141 -10.97 7.94 2.63
C ASP A 141 -10.56 6.82 3.58
N GLY A 142 -9.42 7.01 4.23
CA GLY A 142 -8.83 6.03 5.13
C GLY A 142 -8.04 4.92 4.46
N CYS A 143 -8.25 4.66 3.15
CA CYS A 143 -7.43 3.72 2.39
C CYS A 143 -6.03 4.28 2.09
N TYR A 144 -5.03 3.39 2.09
CA TYR A 144 -3.63 3.73 1.83
C TYR A 144 -3.11 2.98 0.60
N HIS A 145 -2.63 3.72 -0.38
CA HIS A 145 -2.16 3.20 -1.67
C HIS A 145 -0.71 3.59 -1.96
N GLY A 146 0.11 3.68 -0.92
CA GLY A 146 1.48 4.13 -1.05
C GLY A 146 1.62 5.66 -0.99
N HIS A 147 2.82 6.16 -1.30
CA HIS A 147 3.16 7.58 -1.14
C HIS A 147 3.47 8.30 -2.46
N ALA A 148 2.94 7.82 -3.59
CA ALA A 148 2.94 8.58 -4.83
C ALA A 148 2.03 9.83 -4.69
N ASP A 149 2.41 10.94 -5.29
CA ASP A 149 1.74 12.25 -5.15
C ASP A 149 0.23 12.17 -5.38
N SER A 150 -0.22 11.35 -6.33
CA SER A 150 -1.64 11.13 -6.60
C SER A 150 -2.43 10.56 -5.42
N PHE A 151 -1.77 9.96 -4.44
CA PHE A 151 -2.43 9.36 -3.26
C PHE A 151 -2.28 10.19 -1.98
N LEU A 152 -1.36 11.17 -1.98
CA LEU A 152 -1.15 12.09 -0.85
C LEU A 152 -2.16 13.24 -0.86
N VAL A 153 -3.43 12.88 -0.99
CA VAL A 153 -4.57 13.78 -1.10
C VAL A 153 -5.52 13.50 0.04
N ARG A 154 -6.03 14.53 0.69
CA ARG A 154 -7.08 14.43 1.72
C ARG A 154 -8.45 14.67 1.10
N ALA A 155 -9.50 14.13 1.72
CA ALA A 155 -10.87 14.52 1.42
C ALA A 155 -11.05 16.04 1.59
N GLY A 156 -11.71 16.68 0.63
CA GLY A 156 -12.14 18.06 0.78
C GLY A 156 -13.35 18.18 1.72
N SER A 157 -13.67 19.39 2.14
CA SER A 157 -14.77 19.71 3.06
C SER A 157 -16.17 19.68 2.42
N GLY A 158 -16.33 19.16 1.21
CA GLY A 158 -17.60 19.06 0.49
C GLY A 158 -17.82 17.67 -0.11
N LEU A 159 -19.06 17.35 -0.45
CA LEU A 159 -19.47 16.03 -0.95
C LEU A 159 -18.71 15.58 -2.21
N ILE A 160 -18.29 16.50 -3.05
CA ILE A 160 -17.49 16.23 -4.27
C ILE A 160 -16.49 17.38 -4.43
N THR A 161 -15.45 17.41 -3.61
CA THR A 161 -14.42 18.44 -3.71
C THR A 161 -13.12 17.82 -4.21
N LEU A 162 -12.45 18.51 -5.11
CA LEU A 162 -11.07 18.19 -5.48
C LEU A 162 -10.23 18.11 -4.21
N GLY A 163 -9.40 17.07 -4.11
CA GLY A 163 -8.62 16.81 -2.93
C GLY A 163 -7.72 18.01 -2.56
N ILE A 164 -7.43 18.12 -1.28
CA ILE A 164 -6.44 19.08 -0.76
C ILE A 164 -5.11 18.33 -0.61
N PRO A 165 -3.94 18.96 -0.89
CA PRO A 165 -2.66 18.30 -0.63
C PRO A 165 -2.61 17.78 0.81
N GLY A 166 -2.45 16.48 0.97
CA GLY A 166 -2.30 15.86 2.29
C GLY A 166 -0.88 15.96 2.83
N SER A 167 0.06 16.39 1.97
CA SER A 167 1.48 16.48 2.28
C SER A 167 2.06 17.73 1.61
N PRO A 168 2.87 18.52 2.34
CA PRO A 168 3.62 19.63 1.75
C PRO A 168 4.50 19.13 0.60
N GLY A 169 4.57 19.90 -0.49
CA GLY A 169 5.39 19.58 -1.66
C GLY A 169 4.65 18.80 -2.77
N VAL A 170 3.40 18.39 -2.55
CA VAL A 170 2.57 17.83 -3.63
C VAL A 170 1.94 19.00 -4.41
N PRO A 171 2.21 19.11 -5.74
CA PRO A 171 1.65 20.20 -6.55
C PRO A 171 0.12 20.10 -6.69
N ASP A 172 -0.57 21.23 -6.66
CA ASP A 172 -2.03 21.30 -6.83
C ASP A 172 -2.50 20.68 -8.15
N ASP A 173 -1.71 20.79 -9.21
CA ASP A 173 -1.99 20.20 -10.51
C ASP A 173 -2.07 18.66 -10.49
N ILE A 174 -1.42 18.01 -9.53
CA ILE A 174 -1.55 16.57 -9.33
C ILE A 174 -2.77 16.28 -8.48
N VAL A 175 -2.97 17.06 -7.41
CA VAL A 175 -4.06 16.88 -6.45
C VAL A 175 -5.44 16.98 -7.11
N LYS A 176 -5.62 17.96 -8.01
CA LYS A 176 -6.90 18.16 -8.74
C LYS A 176 -7.37 16.97 -9.57
N ASN A 177 -6.47 16.03 -9.85
CA ASN A 177 -6.79 14.81 -10.59
C ASN A 177 -7.10 13.61 -9.66
N THR A 178 -7.26 13.83 -8.36
CA THR A 178 -7.63 12.80 -7.40
C THR A 178 -8.87 13.20 -6.62
N VAL A 179 -9.87 12.36 -6.65
CA VAL A 179 -11.11 12.50 -5.88
C VAL A 179 -11.07 11.46 -4.75
N SER A 180 -11.23 11.91 -3.51
CA SER A 180 -11.34 11.04 -2.33
C SER A 180 -12.76 11.09 -1.81
N ILE A 181 -13.40 9.94 -1.64
CA ILE A 181 -14.79 9.79 -1.19
C ILE A 181 -14.87 8.81 -0.02
N PRO A 182 -15.92 8.85 0.80
CA PRO A 182 -16.05 7.93 1.92
C PRO A 182 -16.10 6.45 1.46
N TYR A 183 -15.43 5.59 2.22
CA TYR A 183 -15.52 4.14 2.04
C TYR A 183 -16.91 3.63 2.41
N ASN A 184 -17.44 2.63 1.70
CA ASN A 184 -18.80 2.11 1.85
C ASN A 184 -19.95 3.08 1.49
N ASP A 185 -19.66 4.25 0.92
CA ASP A 185 -20.69 5.22 0.52
C ASP A 185 -21.05 5.06 -0.98
N ILE A 186 -21.95 4.12 -1.26
CA ILE A 186 -22.46 3.88 -2.63
C ILE A 186 -23.18 5.11 -3.21
N PRO A 187 -24.01 5.86 -2.48
CA PRO A 187 -24.63 7.08 -2.99
C PRO A 187 -23.61 8.11 -3.48
N THR A 188 -22.60 8.45 -2.66
CA THR A 188 -21.56 9.40 -3.03
C THR A 188 -20.72 8.89 -4.22
N PHE A 189 -20.41 7.58 -4.26
CA PHE A 189 -19.73 6.99 -5.41
C PHE A 189 -20.51 7.16 -6.70
N LYS A 190 -21.82 6.84 -6.71
CA LYS A 190 -22.68 7.00 -7.88
C LYS A 190 -22.84 8.47 -8.30
N ALA A 191 -22.95 9.39 -7.36
CA ALA A 191 -23.01 10.82 -7.63
C ALA A 191 -21.71 11.30 -8.33
N THR A 192 -20.55 10.88 -7.82
CA THR A 192 -19.24 11.18 -8.42
C THR A 192 -19.12 10.66 -9.86
N LEU A 193 -19.62 9.46 -10.13
CA LEU A 193 -19.68 8.91 -11.48
C LEU A 193 -20.65 9.65 -12.39
N GLY A 194 -21.78 10.12 -11.86
CA GLY A 194 -22.75 10.92 -12.60
C GLY A 194 -22.19 12.26 -13.05
N GLU A 195 -21.43 12.93 -12.18
CA GLU A 195 -20.85 14.24 -12.46
C GLU A 195 -19.57 14.17 -13.31
N ARG A 196 -18.70 13.20 -13.06
CA ARG A 196 -17.33 13.17 -13.61
C ARG A 196 -16.94 11.86 -14.30
N GLY A 197 -17.85 10.92 -14.48
CA GLY A 197 -17.55 9.59 -15.00
C GLY A 197 -16.79 9.58 -16.33
N GLY A 198 -17.01 10.57 -17.19
CA GLY A 198 -16.27 10.73 -18.45
C GLY A 198 -14.80 11.12 -18.30
N GLU A 199 -14.38 11.61 -17.14
CA GLU A 199 -13.01 12.06 -16.84
C GLU A 199 -12.23 11.03 -15.99
N ILE A 200 -12.92 10.04 -15.36
CA ILE A 200 -12.33 9.08 -14.44
C ILE A 200 -11.61 7.98 -15.21
N ALA A 201 -10.32 7.87 -14.97
CA ALA A 201 -9.46 6.81 -15.50
C ALA A 201 -9.61 5.50 -14.71
N CYS A 202 -9.59 5.60 -13.39
CA CYS A 202 -9.69 4.45 -12.51
C CYS A 202 -10.32 4.77 -11.15
N VAL A 203 -10.82 3.71 -10.52
CA VAL A 203 -11.19 3.65 -9.11
C VAL A 203 -10.23 2.69 -8.44
N ILE A 204 -9.57 3.10 -7.36
CA ILE A 204 -8.69 2.24 -6.57
C ILE A 204 -9.29 2.03 -5.17
N VAL A 205 -9.28 0.80 -4.70
CA VAL A 205 -9.90 0.40 -3.43
C VAL A 205 -9.10 -0.70 -2.75
N GLU A 206 -8.99 -0.64 -1.41
CA GLU A 206 -8.65 -1.82 -0.61
C GLU A 206 -9.93 -2.67 -0.48
N PRO A 207 -9.98 -3.93 -0.96
CA PRO A 207 -11.20 -4.76 -0.84
C PRO A 207 -11.63 -4.99 0.61
N VAL A 208 -10.67 -5.03 1.51
CA VAL A 208 -10.84 -4.92 2.96
C VAL A 208 -9.89 -3.83 3.42
N ALA A 209 -10.43 -2.72 3.87
CA ALA A 209 -9.57 -1.61 4.27
C ALA A 209 -8.77 -1.98 5.54
N GLY A 210 -7.44 -1.84 5.47
CA GLY A 210 -6.53 -2.19 6.57
C GLY A 210 -5.96 -0.97 7.30
N ASN A 211 -5.64 0.10 6.58
CA ASN A 211 -4.93 1.27 7.12
C ASN A 211 -5.75 2.06 8.16
N MET A 212 -7.07 2.14 8.02
CA MET A 212 -7.96 2.82 8.96
C MET A 212 -8.51 1.90 10.08
N GLY A 213 -7.93 0.74 10.27
CA GLY A 213 -8.48 -0.41 11.00
C GLY A 213 -9.07 -1.41 10.01
N VAL A 214 -9.40 -2.63 10.48
CA VAL A 214 -10.01 -3.63 9.59
C VAL A 214 -11.48 -3.27 9.37
N VAL A 215 -11.76 -2.63 8.21
CA VAL A 215 -13.10 -2.24 7.81
C VAL A 215 -13.53 -3.09 6.62
N LEU A 216 -14.56 -3.90 6.82
CA LEU A 216 -15.11 -4.75 5.77
C LEU A 216 -15.94 -3.91 4.78
N PRO A 217 -15.99 -4.32 3.50
CA PRO A 217 -16.94 -3.73 2.57
C PRO A 217 -18.38 -4.11 2.98
N GLU A 218 -19.27 -3.13 2.93
CA GLU A 218 -20.71 -3.38 3.11
C GLU A 218 -21.26 -4.24 1.96
N PRO A 219 -22.30 -5.04 2.20
CA PRO A 219 -22.93 -5.84 1.15
C PRO A 219 -23.29 -5.02 -0.08
N GLY A 220 -22.87 -5.47 -1.25
CA GLY A 220 -23.11 -4.79 -2.53
C GLY A 220 -22.12 -3.65 -2.86
N PHE A 221 -21.20 -3.28 -1.97
CA PHE A 221 -20.26 -2.19 -2.25
C PHE A 221 -19.29 -2.56 -3.38
N LEU A 222 -18.56 -3.67 -3.27
CA LEU A 222 -17.59 -4.07 -4.29
C LEU A 222 -18.26 -4.45 -5.62
N GLU A 223 -19.41 -5.09 -5.56
CA GLU A 223 -20.21 -5.41 -6.75
C GLU A 223 -20.67 -4.13 -7.48
N THR A 224 -21.07 -3.10 -6.71
CA THR A 224 -21.42 -1.79 -7.27
C THR A 224 -20.20 -1.15 -7.93
N LEU A 225 -19.03 -1.15 -7.27
CA LEU A 225 -17.81 -0.63 -7.86
C LEU A 225 -17.52 -1.33 -9.20
N ARG A 226 -17.59 -2.68 -9.23
CA ARG A 226 -17.33 -3.45 -10.46
C ARG A 226 -18.32 -3.12 -11.57
N THR A 227 -19.62 -3.15 -11.24
CA THR A 227 -20.67 -2.93 -12.24
C THR A 227 -20.62 -1.53 -12.85
N GLU A 228 -20.53 -0.52 -12.01
CA GLU A 228 -20.55 0.88 -12.43
C GLU A 228 -19.27 1.28 -13.20
N THR A 229 -18.12 0.76 -12.79
CA THR A 229 -16.85 1.01 -13.50
C THR A 229 -16.83 0.33 -14.84
N ALA A 230 -17.28 -0.94 -14.94
CA ALA A 230 -17.35 -1.67 -16.21
C ALA A 230 -18.28 -0.98 -17.21
N ALA A 231 -19.47 -0.52 -16.79
CA ALA A 231 -20.43 0.15 -17.64
C ALA A 231 -19.89 1.45 -18.27
N ARG A 232 -18.85 2.06 -17.67
CA ARG A 232 -18.26 3.34 -18.11
C ARG A 232 -16.86 3.22 -18.68
N GLY A 233 -16.31 2.00 -18.81
CA GLY A 233 -14.93 1.77 -19.25
C GLY A 233 -13.91 2.40 -18.29
N ILE A 234 -14.21 2.43 -16.99
CA ILE A 234 -13.31 2.86 -15.93
C ILE A 234 -12.55 1.65 -15.41
N VAL A 235 -11.24 1.76 -15.21
CA VAL A 235 -10.43 0.67 -14.65
C VAL A 235 -10.68 0.57 -13.15
N LEU A 236 -11.03 -0.62 -12.66
CA LEU A 236 -11.11 -0.91 -11.23
C LEU A 236 -9.81 -1.56 -10.77
N ILE A 237 -9.17 -0.98 -9.76
CA ILE A 237 -7.91 -1.46 -9.17
C ILE A 237 -8.22 -1.93 -7.75
N PHE A 238 -7.92 -3.21 -7.49
CA PHE A 238 -7.92 -3.79 -6.15
C PHE A 238 -6.48 -3.78 -5.63
N ASP A 239 -6.21 -3.08 -4.48
CA ASP A 239 -4.91 -2.89 -3.85
C ASP A 239 -4.80 -3.65 -2.52
#